data_602e7d4688a9935695a4d21029839f7c
#
_entry.id   602e7d4688a9935695a4d21029839f7c
#
_cell.length_a   1.000
_cell.length_b   1.000
_cell.length_c   1.000
_cell.angle_alpha   90.00
_cell.angle_beta   90.00
_cell.angle_gamma   90.00
#
_symmetry.space_group_name_H-M   'P 1'
#
loop_
_entity.id
_entity.type
_entity.pdbx_description
1 polymer ?
#
loop_
_entity_poly.entity_id
_entity_poly.type
_entity_poly.pdbx_seq_one_letter_code
_entity_poly.pdbx_strand_id
1 'polypeptide(L)'
;MLRPSSFILLAFWLCSTFSWGQSHVINWKKTNPWIDSVFNSLNQNEKIAQLITVAVWSTRDSNYLRDIETIVRDYKVGGLMFMKGTPHKQASLTNRYQRFANLPLLISIDAEWGLNMRIDSTPVFPRQMVLGAADDPELTRKMGAEIAKHCHRMGIQLNFAPDVDINNNPANPVINDRSFGENKEIVAKHGVAYAKGLQENRILACAKHFPGHGDTESDSHHDLPIINASRQRLDSLELYPFRMLIQNKVGAVMVGHLFVPAIDSIANTATSISPKAIKSLLQNELGFDGLVISDGLNMKGVANYASSGEVSAKAFAAGNELLLFVEDVPNSIFWIKEYLKSGLIKQEDIDRACRKILTVKYWAGLNKYKPVALENLYEDLNCCETELLIKKIVQKG
;
A
#
# COMPACT_ATOMS: atom_id res chain seq x y z
N MET A 1 49.79 -23.61 -57.65
CA MET A 1 49.49 -23.85 -56.22
C MET A 1 48.74 -22.63 -55.70
N LEU A 2 47.41 -22.68 -55.63
CA LEU A 2 46.54 -21.62 -55.14
C LEU A 2 45.98 -22.08 -53.82
N ARG A 3 46.19 -21.29 -52.78
CA ARG A 3 45.60 -21.50 -51.41
C ARG A 3 44.17 -20.96 -51.37
N PRO A 4 43.17 -21.62 -50.77
CA PRO A 4 41.86 -21.10 -50.59
C PRO A 4 41.80 -20.22 -49.35
N SER A 5 41.24 -19.01 -49.50
CA SER A 5 40.92 -18.06 -48.45
C SER A 5 39.67 -18.49 -47.71
N SER A 6 39.75 -18.71 -46.39
CA SER A 6 38.62 -19.02 -45.55
C SER A 6 37.87 -17.74 -45.23
N PHE A 7 36.64 -17.59 -45.71
CA PHE A 7 35.70 -16.55 -45.27
C PHE A 7 35.02 -17.04 -43.98
N ILE A 8 35.31 -16.34 -42.86
CA ILE A 8 34.55 -16.49 -41.60
C ILE A 8 33.34 -15.57 -41.68
N LEU A 9 32.14 -16.13 -41.84
CA LEU A 9 30.88 -15.42 -41.70
C LEU A 9 30.61 -15.26 -40.19
N LEU A 10 30.78 -14.04 -39.65
CA LEU A 10 30.26 -13.67 -38.34
C LEU A 10 28.74 -13.39 -38.47
N ALA A 11 27.93 -14.34 -38.03
CA ALA A 11 26.51 -14.16 -37.88
C ALA A 11 26.27 -13.33 -36.58
N PHE A 12 26.02 -12.03 -36.73
CA PHE A 12 25.49 -11.20 -35.66
C PHE A 12 24.05 -11.61 -35.36
N TRP A 13 23.85 -12.33 -34.26
CA TRP A 13 22.53 -12.55 -33.68
C TRP A 13 22.09 -11.26 -33.00
N LEU A 14 21.29 -10.45 -33.68
CA LEU A 14 20.51 -9.38 -33.07
C LEU A 14 19.41 -10.00 -32.19
N CYS A 15 19.71 -10.28 -30.93
CA CYS A 15 18.68 -10.46 -29.90
C CYS A 15 17.96 -9.14 -29.71
N SER A 16 16.95 -8.86 -30.53
CA SER A 16 15.97 -7.83 -30.24
C SER A 16 15.13 -8.30 -29.02
N THR A 17 15.60 -7.97 -27.82
CA THR A 17 14.75 -8.01 -26.63
C THR A 17 13.67 -6.93 -26.78
N PHE A 18 12.55 -7.28 -27.39
CA PHE A 18 11.31 -6.52 -27.25
C PHE A 18 10.90 -6.62 -25.79
N SER A 19 11.52 -5.81 -24.94
CA SER A 19 10.97 -5.47 -23.64
C SER A 19 9.72 -4.62 -23.90
N TRP A 20 8.58 -5.26 -23.87
CA TRP A 20 7.33 -4.53 -23.74
C TRP A 20 7.38 -3.87 -22.36
N GLY A 21 7.86 -2.65 -22.32
CA GLY A 21 7.87 -1.82 -21.13
C GLY A 21 6.44 -1.60 -20.69
N GLN A 22 5.94 -2.48 -19.80
CA GLN A 22 4.67 -2.23 -19.14
C GLN A 22 4.85 -0.94 -18.36
N SER A 23 3.94 0.04 -18.54
CA SER A 23 3.96 1.30 -17.83
C SER A 23 4.03 1.08 -16.31
N HIS A 24 4.91 1.83 -15.61
CA HIS A 24 4.95 1.86 -14.15
C HIS A 24 3.69 2.51 -13.56
N VAL A 25 2.93 3.24 -14.37
CA VAL A 25 1.63 3.80 -14.00
C VAL A 25 0.53 2.77 -14.27
N ILE A 26 -0.32 2.56 -13.27
CA ILE A 26 -1.46 1.64 -13.41
C ILE A 26 -2.52 2.30 -14.29
N ASN A 27 -2.95 1.59 -15.32
CA ASN A 27 -4.11 2.01 -16.11
C ASN A 27 -5.37 1.32 -15.58
N TRP A 28 -6.09 2.01 -14.71
CA TRP A 28 -7.29 1.50 -14.04
C TRP A 28 -8.46 1.19 -14.97
N LYS A 29 -8.46 1.75 -16.18
CA LYS A 29 -9.52 1.58 -17.19
C LYS A 29 -9.20 0.50 -18.22
N LYS A 30 -7.98 -0.03 -18.22
CA LYS A 30 -7.56 -1.01 -19.21
C LYS A 30 -8.17 -2.38 -18.91
N THR A 31 -8.95 -2.92 -19.84
CA THR A 31 -9.42 -4.31 -19.80
C THR A 31 -8.24 -5.28 -19.99
N ASN A 32 -8.32 -6.42 -19.36
CA ASN A 32 -7.29 -7.46 -19.44
C ASN A 32 -7.93 -8.85 -19.38
N PRO A 33 -7.66 -9.77 -20.32
CA PRO A 33 -8.27 -11.10 -20.34
C PRO A 33 -8.07 -11.90 -19.05
N TRP A 34 -6.93 -11.76 -18.36
CA TRP A 34 -6.70 -12.43 -17.09
C TRP A 34 -7.62 -11.87 -16.00
N ILE A 35 -7.74 -10.53 -15.90
CA ILE A 35 -8.63 -9.88 -14.93
C ILE A 35 -10.07 -10.31 -15.17
N ASP A 36 -10.53 -10.28 -16.43
CA ASP A 36 -11.91 -10.63 -16.78
C ASP A 36 -12.20 -12.10 -16.50
N SER A 37 -11.29 -13.01 -16.85
CA SER A 37 -11.42 -14.44 -16.59
C SER A 37 -11.51 -14.72 -15.09
N VAL A 38 -10.60 -14.15 -14.29
CA VAL A 38 -10.58 -14.32 -12.83
C VAL A 38 -11.84 -13.73 -12.21
N PHE A 39 -12.19 -12.49 -12.55
CA PHE A 39 -13.37 -11.82 -12.00
C PHE A 39 -14.65 -12.60 -12.24
N ASN A 40 -14.83 -13.16 -13.45
CA ASN A 40 -16.01 -13.93 -13.83
C ASN A 40 -16.06 -15.32 -13.15
N SER A 41 -14.92 -15.85 -12.69
CA SER A 41 -14.85 -17.12 -11.96
C SER A 41 -15.20 -16.98 -10.47
N LEU A 42 -15.19 -15.76 -9.92
CA LEU A 42 -15.46 -15.50 -8.52
C LEU A 42 -16.95 -15.40 -8.21
N ASN A 43 -17.39 -16.10 -7.17
CA ASN A 43 -18.70 -15.88 -6.58
C ASN A 43 -18.73 -14.60 -5.73
N GLN A 44 -19.92 -14.22 -5.24
CA GLN A 44 -20.12 -12.98 -4.49
C GLN A 44 -19.27 -12.88 -3.22
N ASN A 45 -19.19 -13.95 -2.43
CA ASN A 45 -18.36 -13.97 -1.21
C ASN A 45 -16.87 -13.82 -1.54
N GLU A 46 -16.42 -14.47 -2.60
CA GLU A 46 -15.03 -14.39 -3.05
C GLU A 46 -14.67 -12.99 -3.58
N LYS A 47 -15.58 -12.31 -4.30
CA LYS A 47 -15.39 -10.92 -4.72
C LYS A 47 -15.23 -9.99 -3.51
N ILE A 48 -16.08 -10.14 -2.48
CA ILE A 48 -15.98 -9.37 -1.24
C ILE A 48 -14.68 -9.71 -0.51
N ALA A 49 -14.32 -10.98 -0.41
CA ALA A 49 -13.10 -11.42 0.26
C ALA A 49 -11.83 -10.84 -0.40
N GLN A 50 -11.83 -10.58 -1.72
CA GLN A 50 -10.69 -9.94 -2.38
C GLN A 50 -10.43 -8.51 -1.87
N LEU A 51 -11.42 -7.84 -1.27
CA LEU A 51 -11.29 -6.51 -0.69
C LEU A 51 -10.59 -6.52 0.67
N ILE A 52 -10.42 -7.68 1.27
CA ILE A 52 -9.99 -7.87 2.67
C ILE A 52 -8.50 -8.19 2.74
N THR A 53 -7.77 -7.45 3.59
CA THR A 53 -6.39 -7.71 3.96
C THR A 53 -6.29 -7.98 5.46
N VAL A 54 -5.71 -9.14 5.80
CA VAL A 54 -5.53 -9.61 7.18
C VAL A 54 -4.10 -9.39 7.63
N ALA A 55 -3.91 -8.94 8.87
CA ALA A 55 -2.59 -8.76 9.44
C ALA A 55 -1.98 -10.06 9.94
N VAL A 56 -0.67 -10.23 9.73
CA VAL A 56 0.08 -11.43 10.09
C VAL A 56 1.31 -11.09 10.90
N TRP A 57 1.37 -11.62 12.12
CA TRP A 57 2.57 -11.60 12.95
C TRP A 57 3.31 -12.93 12.80
N SER A 58 4.39 -12.94 12.04
CA SER A 58 5.15 -14.17 11.81
C SER A 58 5.87 -14.70 13.07
N THR A 59 5.90 -13.90 14.14
CA THR A 59 6.48 -14.27 15.45
C THR A 59 5.52 -15.01 16.37
N ARG A 60 4.23 -15.08 16.04
CA ARG A 60 3.23 -15.78 16.82
C ARG A 60 3.36 -17.30 16.74
N ASP A 61 2.62 -18.01 17.59
CA ASP A 61 2.63 -19.47 17.70
C ASP A 61 2.00 -20.19 16.48
N SER A 62 2.15 -21.49 16.46
CA SER A 62 1.69 -22.33 15.35
C SER A 62 0.16 -22.39 15.24
N ASN A 63 -0.60 -22.16 16.32
CA ASN A 63 -2.07 -22.13 16.28
C ASN A 63 -2.53 -20.90 15.50
N TYR A 64 -2.06 -19.73 15.90
CA TYR A 64 -2.32 -18.48 15.18
C TYR A 64 -1.95 -18.59 13.70
N LEU A 65 -0.78 -19.15 13.36
CA LEU A 65 -0.36 -19.29 11.96
C LEU A 65 -1.25 -20.26 11.17
N ARG A 66 -1.85 -21.27 11.83
CA ARG A 66 -2.87 -22.14 11.22
C ARG A 66 -4.23 -21.44 11.05
N ASP A 67 -4.60 -20.56 11.95
CA ASP A 67 -5.82 -19.76 11.82
C ASP A 67 -5.74 -18.85 10.60
N ILE A 68 -4.58 -18.21 10.37
CA ILE A 68 -4.34 -17.42 9.13
C ILE A 68 -4.44 -18.30 7.88
N GLU A 69 -3.89 -19.54 7.93
CA GLU A 69 -4.01 -20.47 6.81
C GLU A 69 -5.47 -20.84 6.52
N THR A 70 -6.26 -21.07 7.56
CA THR A 70 -7.71 -21.32 7.45
C THR A 70 -8.42 -20.13 6.82
N ILE A 71 -8.10 -18.90 7.25
CA ILE A 71 -8.65 -17.67 6.66
C ILE A 71 -8.33 -17.60 5.16
N VAL A 72 -7.09 -17.85 4.78
CA VAL A 72 -6.67 -17.80 3.37
C VAL A 72 -7.37 -18.86 2.53
N ARG A 73 -7.42 -20.11 3.03
CA ARG A 73 -7.97 -21.26 2.30
C ARG A 73 -9.49 -21.20 2.18
N ASP A 74 -10.18 -20.91 3.29
CA ASP A 74 -11.63 -21.09 3.39
C ASP A 74 -12.39 -19.81 3.01
N TYR A 75 -11.88 -18.63 3.39
CA TYR A 75 -12.49 -17.33 3.06
C TYR A 75 -11.90 -16.66 1.81
N LYS A 76 -10.71 -17.10 1.35
CA LYS A 76 -10.09 -16.63 0.10
C LYS A 76 -9.84 -15.13 0.08
N VAL A 77 -9.34 -14.59 1.19
CA VAL A 77 -9.02 -13.15 1.33
C VAL A 77 -8.07 -12.67 0.24
N GLY A 78 -8.18 -11.37 -0.11
CA GLY A 78 -7.43 -10.76 -1.19
C GLY A 78 -5.95 -10.55 -0.88
N GLY A 79 -5.58 -10.31 0.39
CA GLY A 79 -4.22 -10.00 0.77
C GLY A 79 -3.88 -10.26 2.22
N LEU A 80 -2.58 -10.19 2.50
CA LEU A 80 -2.02 -10.25 3.85
C LEU A 80 -1.05 -9.09 4.06
N MET A 81 -1.04 -8.54 5.28
CA MET A 81 -0.08 -7.54 5.72
C MET A 81 0.82 -8.13 6.79
N PHE A 82 2.13 -8.16 6.56
CA PHE A 82 3.08 -8.62 7.57
C PHE A 82 3.46 -7.51 8.54
N MET A 83 3.31 -7.79 9.84
CA MET A 83 3.50 -6.83 10.93
C MET A 83 4.84 -6.97 11.66
N LYS A 84 5.36 -8.19 11.79
CA LYS A 84 6.63 -8.43 12.49
C LYS A 84 7.23 -9.79 12.11
N GLY A 85 8.57 -9.85 12.05
CA GLY A 85 9.28 -11.11 11.84
C GLY A 85 10.71 -10.96 11.38
N THR A 86 11.26 -12.06 10.86
CA THR A 86 12.57 -12.11 10.20
C THR A 86 12.37 -12.41 8.72
N PRO A 87 13.36 -12.09 7.84
CA PRO A 87 13.24 -12.33 6.40
C PRO A 87 12.85 -13.77 6.07
N HIS A 88 13.57 -14.72 6.61
CA HIS A 88 13.34 -16.15 6.32
C HIS A 88 11.94 -16.62 6.77
N LYS A 89 11.51 -16.20 7.97
CA LYS A 89 10.22 -16.61 8.51
C LYS A 89 9.05 -16.00 7.71
N GLN A 90 9.13 -14.72 7.35
CA GLN A 90 8.12 -14.10 6.51
C GLN A 90 8.06 -14.72 5.12
N ALA A 91 9.20 -14.90 4.44
CA ALA A 91 9.25 -15.49 3.10
C ALA A 91 8.69 -16.93 3.08
N SER A 92 9.05 -17.74 4.10
CA SER A 92 8.50 -19.09 4.26
C SER A 92 6.99 -19.09 4.46
N LEU A 93 6.45 -18.17 5.27
CA LEU A 93 5.01 -18.04 5.48
C LEU A 93 4.30 -17.49 4.24
N THR A 94 4.90 -16.51 3.54
CA THR A 94 4.39 -16.04 2.25
C THR A 94 4.23 -17.22 1.29
N ASN A 95 5.27 -18.05 1.11
CA ASN A 95 5.22 -19.23 0.25
C ASN A 95 4.17 -20.24 0.72
N ARG A 96 4.04 -20.44 2.03
CA ARG A 96 3.03 -21.34 2.62
C ARG A 96 1.62 -20.86 2.32
N TYR A 97 1.29 -19.61 2.61
CA TYR A 97 -0.06 -19.08 2.41
C TYR A 97 -0.44 -18.95 0.93
N GLN A 98 0.50 -18.58 0.08
CA GLN A 98 0.29 -18.55 -1.37
C GLN A 98 -0.08 -19.92 -1.97
N ARG A 99 0.39 -21.04 -1.38
CA ARG A 99 0.01 -22.40 -1.83
C ARG A 99 -1.44 -22.76 -1.52
N PHE A 100 -2.02 -22.17 -0.46
CA PHE A 100 -3.42 -22.39 -0.10
C PHE A 100 -4.38 -21.38 -0.75
N ALA A 101 -3.84 -20.31 -1.30
CA ALA A 101 -4.64 -19.27 -1.93
C ALA A 101 -5.11 -19.70 -3.32
N ASN A 102 -6.43 -19.61 -3.58
CA ASN A 102 -6.99 -19.84 -4.92
C ASN A 102 -6.50 -18.81 -5.95
N LEU A 103 -6.36 -17.58 -5.50
CA LEU A 103 -5.76 -16.49 -6.26
C LEU A 103 -4.55 -15.96 -5.50
N PRO A 104 -3.46 -15.59 -6.19
CA PRO A 104 -2.30 -15.05 -5.50
C PRO A 104 -2.68 -13.90 -4.55
N LEU A 105 -2.21 -13.99 -3.30
CA LEU A 105 -2.42 -12.98 -2.28
C LEU A 105 -1.61 -11.73 -2.61
N LEU A 106 -2.22 -10.56 -2.42
CA LEU A 106 -1.50 -9.29 -2.41
C LEU A 106 -0.79 -9.15 -1.05
N ILE A 107 0.53 -9.26 -1.03
CA ILE A 107 1.32 -9.10 0.19
C ILE A 107 1.69 -7.65 0.36
N SER A 108 1.44 -7.12 1.56
CA SER A 108 1.68 -5.73 1.90
C SER A 108 2.48 -5.57 3.20
N ILE A 109 3.05 -4.40 3.39
CA ILE A 109 3.87 -4.04 4.55
C ILE A 109 3.88 -2.52 4.77
N ASP A 110 4.10 -2.09 6.01
CA ASP A 110 4.64 -0.76 6.29
C ASP A 110 6.17 -0.80 6.24
N ALA A 111 6.74 -0.13 5.28
CA ALA A 111 8.20 -0.04 5.12
C ALA A 111 8.60 1.40 4.73
N GLU A 112 8.19 2.38 5.56
CA GLU A 112 8.46 3.81 5.32
C GLU A 112 9.97 4.09 5.27
N TRP A 113 10.75 3.49 6.17
CA TRP A 113 12.22 3.54 6.21
C TRP A 113 12.83 2.16 5.95
N GLY A 114 12.24 1.42 5.01
CA GLY A 114 12.66 0.08 4.65
C GLY A 114 11.99 -1.02 5.46
N LEU A 115 12.30 -2.26 5.08
CA LEU A 115 11.69 -3.44 5.70
C LEU A 115 11.92 -3.53 7.21
N ASN A 116 12.99 -2.90 7.73
CA ASN A 116 13.32 -2.92 9.16
C ASN A 116 12.21 -2.35 10.05
N MET A 117 11.33 -1.54 9.50
CA MET A 117 10.14 -1.10 10.22
C MET A 117 9.32 -2.28 10.76
N ARG A 118 9.35 -3.43 10.08
CA ARG A 118 8.56 -4.64 10.40
C ARG A 118 9.39 -5.93 10.46
N ILE A 119 10.49 -5.98 9.73
CA ILE A 119 11.29 -7.20 9.53
C ILE A 119 12.68 -6.99 10.11
N ASP A 120 12.96 -7.66 11.21
CA ASP A 120 14.26 -7.60 11.89
C ASP A 120 15.39 -8.05 10.95
N SER A 121 16.62 -7.60 11.23
CA SER A 121 17.83 -7.97 10.48
C SER A 121 17.80 -7.57 8.99
N THR A 122 17.08 -6.51 8.66
CA THR A 122 17.13 -5.85 7.35
C THR A 122 17.72 -4.44 7.47
N PRO A 123 18.20 -3.83 6.37
CA PRO A 123 18.80 -2.50 6.43
C PRO A 123 17.83 -1.45 6.99
N VAL A 124 18.37 -0.56 7.81
CA VAL A 124 17.64 0.59 8.39
C VAL A 124 17.96 1.83 7.55
N PHE A 125 17.01 2.25 6.74
CA PHE A 125 17.14 3.53 6.05
C PHE A 125 16.84 4.70 7.00
N PRO A 126 17.37 5.90 6.72
CA PRO A 126 17.01 7.10 7.47
C PRO A 126 15.50 7.38 7.42
N ARG A 127 14.99 8.01 8.46
CA ARG A 127 13.61 8.50 8.50
C ARG A 127 13.40 9.61 7.48
N GLN A 128 12.16 9.84 7.10
CA GLN A 128 11.80 10.81 6.05
C GLN A 128 12.26 12.23 6.37
N MET A 129 12.27 12.63 7.64
CA MET A 129 12.76 13.95 8.07
C MET A 129 14.22 14.20 7.63
N VAL A 130 15.09 13.19 7.66
CA VAL A 130 16.47 13.28 7.17
C VAL A 130 16.51 13.53 5.66
N LEU A 131 15.62 12.88 4.90
CA LEU A 131 15.51 13.09 3.45
C LEU A 131 15.00 14.50 3.13
N GLY A 132 14.02 14.99 3.90
CA GLY A 132 13.52 16.35 3.77
C GLY A 132 14.60 17.40 4.07
N ALA A 133 15.43 17.17 5.10
CA ALA A 133 16.55 18.05 5.44
C ALA A 133 17.65 18.03 4.37
N ALA A 134 17.95 16.87 3.78
CA ALA A 134 18.88 16.74 2.66
C ALA A 134 18.44 17.48 1.39
N ASP A 135 17.14 17.70 1.24
CA ASP A 135 16.45 18.32 0.10
C ASP A 135 16.92 17.82 -1.29
N ASP A 136 17.18 16.49 -1.37
CA ASP A 136 17.54 15.81 -2.61
C ASP A 136 16.49 14.77 -3.01
N PRO A 137 15.52 15.13 -3.86
CA PRO A 137 14.46 14.22 -4.25
C PRO A 137 14.97 13.02 -5.07
N GLU A 138 16.13 13.12 -5.72
CA GLU A 138 16.72 11.99 -6.44
C GLU A 138 17.27 10.93 -5.46
N LEU A 139 17.82 11.32 -4.32
CA LEU A 139 18.19 10.38 -3.26
C LEU A 139 16.95 9.70 -2.67
N THR A 140 15.86 10.46 -2.47
CA THR A 140 14.58 9.91 -2.02
C THR A 140 14.02 8.91 -3.01
N ARG A 141 14.05 9.21 -4.32
CA ARG A 141 13.63 8.26 -5.37
C ARG A 141 14.49 7.00 -5.37
N LYS A 142 15.81 7.13 -5.20
CA LYS A 142 16.73 5.99 -5.08
C LYS A 142 16.44 5.14 -3.85
N MET A 143 16.13 5.76 -2.71
CA MET A 143 15.71 5.03 -1.51
C MET A 143 14.41 4.24 -1.76
N GLY A 144 13.39 4.87 -2.37
CA GLY A 144 12.16 4.17 -2.75
C GLY A 144 12.41 3.00 -3.71
N ALA A 145 13.30 3.17 -4.68
CA ALA A 145 13.68 2.11 -5.62
C ALA A 145 14.42 0.95 -4.92
N GLU A 146 15.29 1.24 -3.96
CA GLU A 146 16.01 0.21 -3.21
C GLU A 146 15.07 -0.56 -2.28
N ILE A 147 14.16 0.15 -1.57
CA ILE A 147 13.10 -0.49 -0.78
C ILE A 147 12.21 -1.37 -1.68
N ALA A 148 11.93 -0.95 -2.90
CA ALA A 148 11.17 -1.78 -3.84
C ALA A 148 11.90 -3.08 -4.21
N LYS A 149 13.22 -3.07 -4.39
CA LYS A 149 14.01 -4.30 -4.60
C LYS A 149 13.90 -5.25 -3.40
N HIS A 150 14.01 -4.71 -2.18
CA HIS A 150 13.82 -5.49 -0.97
C HIS A 150 12.40 -6.07 -0.89
N CYS A 151 11.37 -5.29 -1.23
CA CYS A 151 9.98 -5.76 -1.31
C CYS A 151 9.84 -6.92 -2.30
N HIS A 152 10.39 -6.80 -3.50
CA HIS A 152 10.40 -7.89 -4.49
C HIS A 152 11.10 -9.13 -3.97
N ARG A 153 12.27 -8.97 -3.34
CA ARG A 153 13.03 -10.08 -2.78
C ARG A 153 12.24 -10.84 -1.71
N MET A 154 11.35 -10.15 -1.01
CA MET A 154 10.48 -10.69 0.03
C MET A 154 9.07 -11.08 -0.45
N GLY A 155 8.79 -10.96 -1.76
CA GLY A 155 7.49 -11.28 -2.32
C GLY A 155 6.37 -10.33 -1.90
N ILE A 156 6.68 -9.05 -1.68
CA ILE A 156 5.76 -7.97 -1.30
C ILE A 156 5.42 -7.14 -2.53
N GLN A 157 4.15 -6.72 -2.70
CA GLN A 157 3.68 -5.95 -3.85
C GLN A 157 3.15 -4.57 -3.49
N LEU A 158 2.82 -4.32 -2.21
CA LEU A 158 2.26 -3.06 -1.73
C LEU A 158 3.03 -2.59 -0.50
N ASN A 159 3.57 -1.37 -0.55
CA ASN A 159 4.15 -0.69 0.60
C ASN A 159 3.23 0.47 1.01
N PHE A 160 2.77 0.50 2.27
CA PHE A 160 2.02 1.61 2.85
C PHE A 160 2.95 2.79 3.14
N ALA A 161 3.49 3.36 2.08
CA ALA A 161 4.40 4.51 2.06
C ALA A 161 4.30 5.22 0.69
N PRO A 162 4.60 6.53 0.62
CA PRO A 162 5.17 7.39 1.65
C PRO A 162 4.15 7.94 2.66
N ASP A 163 4.63 8.29 3.88
CA ASP A 163 3.96 9.22 4.75
C ASP A 163 4.13 10.63 4.14
N VAL A 164 3.01 11.34 3.91
CA VAL A 164 2.99 12.69 3.33
C VAL A 164 2.24 13.69 4.21
N ASP A 165 2.11 13.36 5.48
CA ASP A 165 1.62 14.26 6.49
C ASP A 165 2.63 15.38 6.73
N ILE A 166 2.17 16.63 6.86
CA ILE A 166 3.01 17.79 7.11
C ILE A 166 3.16 17.94 8.62
N ASN A 167 4.39 17.85 9.14
CA ASN A 167 4.66 17.88 10.58
C ASN A 167 4.59 19.32 11.15
N ASN A 168 3.43 19.93 11.06
CA ASN A 168 3.19 21.32 11.45
C ASN A 168 2.80 21.52 12.94
N ASN A 169 2.58 20.42 13.67
CA ASN A 169 2.33 20.44 15.11
C ASN A 169 3.46 19.67 15.85
N PRO A 170 4.34 20.38 16.60
CA PRO A 170 5.42 19.73 17.34
C PRO A 170 4.94 18.81 18.46
N ALA A 171 3.69 18.95 18.91
CA ALA A 171 3.08 18.08 19.92
C ALA A 171 2.50 16.78 19.32
N ASN A 172 2.55 16.61 18.01
CA ASN A 172 2.01 15.41 17.37
C ASN A 172 2.78 14.15 17.82
N PRO A 173 2.10 13.15 18.41
CA PRO A 173 2.80 11.99 18.97
C PRO A 173 3.10 10.90 17.93
N VAL A 174 2.58 11.01 16.68
CA VAL A 174 2.54 9.93 15.70
C VAL A 174 3.41 10.20 14.49
N ILE A 175 3.38 11.41 13.95
CA ILE A 175 4.01 11.74 12.66
C ILE A 175 5.49 12.07 12.85
N ASN A 176 5.85 13.16 13.49
CA ASN A 176 7.24 13.50 13.81
C ASN A 176 8.22 13.22 12.64
N ASP A 177 9.26 12.41 12.90
CA ASP A 177 10.32 12.05 11.96
C ASP A 177 9.88 11.14 10.79
N ARG A 178 8.62 10.69 10.80
CA ARG A 178 7.99 9.99 9.67
C ARG A 178 7.65 10.94 8.52
N SER A 179 7.41 12.22 8.82
CA SER A 179 7.21 13.27 7.80
C SER A 179 8.52 13.68 7.13
N PHE A 180 8.43 14.19 5.90
CA PHE A 180 9.56 14.86 5.23
C PHE A 180 9.80 16.29 5.76
N GLY A 181 8.99 16.80 6.69
CA GLY A 181 9.16 18.10 7.35
C GLY A 181 7.88 18.89 7.51
N GLU A 182 8.04 20.18 7.81
CA GLU A 182 6.96 21.13 8.08
C GLU A 182 6.50 21.90 6.82
N ASN A 183 7.32 21.88 5.76
CA ASN A 183 7.05 22.61 4.52
C ASN A 183 6.32 21.70 3.54
N LYS A 184 5.12 22.10 3.11
CA LYS A 184 4.25 21.32 2.21
C LYS A 184 4.89 21.02 0.86
N GLU A 185 5.69 21.95 0.33
CA GLU A 185 6.37 21.80 -0.96
C GLU A 185 7.48 20.72 -0.86
N ILE A 186 8.23 20.70 0.24
CA ILE A 186 9.25 19.68 0.52
C ILE A 186 8.57 18.32 0.71
N VAL A 187 7.52 18.25 1.54
CA VAL A 187 6.77 17.00 1.76
C VAL A 187 6.22 16.46 0.44
N ALA A 188 5.61 17.31 -0.38
CA ALA A 188 5.06 16.90 -1.67
C ALA A 188 6.15 16.43 -2.64
N LYS A 189 7.25 17.18 -2.76
CA LYS A 189 8.38 16.86 -3.64
C LYS A 189 9.01 15.52 -3.31
N HIS A 190 9.29 15.29 -2.03
CA HIS A 190 9.89 14.03 -1.56
C HIS A 190 8.89 12.86 -1.59
N GLY A 191 7.61 13.10 -1.23
CA GLY A 191 6.56 12.10 -1.35
C GLY A 191 6.39 11.59 -2.78
N VAL A 192 6.37 12.51 -3.76
CA VAL A 192 6.31 12.15 -5.20
C VAL A 192 7.56 11.36 -5.61
N ALA A 193 8.75 11.77 -5.19
CA ALA A 193 10.00 11.08 -5.51
C ALA A 193 10.03 9.65 -4.94
N TYR A 194 9.63 9.51 -3.68
CA TYR A 194 9.54 8.20 -3.00
C TYR A 194 8.54 7.26 -3.71
N ALA A 195 7.33 7.75 -3.98
CA ALA A 195 6.30 6.97 -4.68
C ALA A 195 6.73 6.55 -6.08
N LYS A 196 7.44 7.43 -6.83
CA LYS A 196 8.04 7.09 -8.13
C LYS A 196 9.07 5.96 -7.98
N GLY A 197 9.98 6.04 -7.00
CA GLY A 197 10.97 4.99 -6.74
C GLY A 197 10.33 3.62 -6.54
N LEU A 198 9.26 3.53 -5.75
CA LEU A 198 8.50 2.30 -5.56
C LEU A 198 7.83 1.83 -6.88
N GLN A 199 7.04 2.69 -7.53
CA GLN A 199 6.17 2.28 -8.65
C GLN A 199 6.94 2.00 -9.94
N GLU A 200 8.04 2.68 -10.21
CA GLU A 200 8.97 2.37 -11.31
C GLU A 200 9.48 0.93 -11.20
N ASN A 201 9.54 0.40 -9.97
CA ASN A 201 9.94 -0.97 -9.66
C ASN A 201 8.74 -1.86 -9.29
N ARG A 202 7.52 -1.58 -9.73
CA ARG A 202 6.32 -2.44 -9.58
C ARG A 202 5.92 -2.76 -8.13
N ILE A 203 6.25 -1.90 -7.19
CA ILE A 203 5.68 -1.91 -5.83
C ILE A 203 4.66 -0.79 -5.75
N LEU A 204 3.43 -1.12 -5.39
CA LEU A 204 2.37 -0.13 -5.25
C LEU A 204 2.70 0.80 -4.07
N ALA A 205 2.81 2.10 -4.36
CA ALA A 205 2.96 3.13 -3.35
C ALA A 205 1.59 3.56 -2.82
N CYS A 206 1.53 3.87 -1.53
CA CYS A 206 0.31 4.32 -0.85
C CYS A 206 0.59 5.60 -0.06
N ALA A 207 0.07 6.73 -0.55
CA ALA A 207 0.18 8.01 0.17
C ALA A 207 -0.71 8.01 1.42
N LYS A 208 -0.17 8.43 2.57
CA LYS A 208 -0.89 8.41 3.85
C LYS A 208 -0.52 9.60 4.74
N HIS A 209 -1.42 9.98 5.65
CA HIS A 209 -2.77 9.49 5.98
C HIS A 209 -3.79 10.54 5.57
N PHE A 210 -4.53 10.29 4.49
CA PHE A 210 -5.51 11.26 3.98
C PHE A 210 -6.61 11.56 5.03
N PRO A 211 -7.02 12.83 5.22
CA PRO A 211 -6.65 14.05 4.49
C PRO A 211 -5.43 14.81 5.03
N GLY A 212 -4.65 14.24 5.93
CA GLY A 212 -3.46 14.78 6.58
C GLY A 212 -3.54 14.63 8.10
N HIS A 213 -2.55 13.99 8.72
CA HIS A 213 -2.51 13.64 10.14
C HIS A 213 -1.51 14.51 10.93
N GLY A 214 -0.85 15.47 10.26
CA GLY A 214 0.27 16.21 10.85
C GLY A 214 -0.12 17.21 11.96
N ASP A 215 -1.36 17.69 11.97
CA ASP A 215 -1.86 18.68 12.93
C ASP A 215 -2.75 18.05 14.02
N THR A 216 -2.36 16.89 14.55
CA THR A 216 -3.11 16.22 15.61
C THR A 216 -2.31 16.17 16.91
N GLU A 217 -3.02 16.18 18.05
CA GLU A 217 -2.44 16.09 19.41
C GLU A 217 -2.67 14.70 20.03
N SER A 218 -3.34 13.80 19.34
CA SER A 218 -3.65 12.45 19.83
C SER A 218 -3.34 11.39 18.78
N ASP A 219 -3.11 10.15 19.24
CA ASP A 219 -2.82 9.00 18.42
C ASP A 219 -4.12 8.26 18.04
N SER A 220 -4.35 8.07 16.76
CA SER A 220 -5.50 7.34 16.21
C SER A 220 -5.56 5.85 16.61
N HIS A 221 -4.46 5.28 17.13
CA HIS A 221 -4.48 3.97 17.76
C HIS A 221 -5.22 3.94 19.11
N HIS A 222 -5.35 5.08 19.78
CA HIS A 222 -5.91 5.18 21.12
C HIS A 222 -7.22 5.94 21.18
N ASP A 223 -7.43 6.91 20.28
CA ASP A 223 -8.61 7.78 20.25
C ASP A 223 -8.90 8.22 18.81
N LEU A 224 -9.95 9.02 18.58
CA LEU A 224 -10.24 9.66 17.31
C LEU A 224 -9.65 11.08 17.29
N PRO A 225 -8.48 11.30 16.62
CA PRO A 225 -7.88 12.63 16.57
C PRO A 225 -8.77 13.62 15.81
N ILE A 226 -8.78 14.86 16.29
CA ILE A 226 -9.59 15.93 15.69
C ILE A 226 -8.67 16.93 14.98
N ILE A 227 -9.04 17.31 13.76
CA ILE A 227 -8.40 18.40 13.03
C ILE A 227 -9.39 19.56 12.91
N ASN A 228 -9.22 20.59 13.74
CA ASN A 228 -10.05 21.79 13.77
C ASN A 228 -9.59 22.84 12.75
N ALA A 229 -9.19 22.44 11.56
CA ALA A 229 -8.78 23.32 10.50
C ALA A 229 -9.98 23.76 9.65
N SER A 230 -9.95 25.02 9.18
CA SER A 230 -10.92 25.47 8.18
C SER A 230 -10.71 24.74 6.85
N ARG A 231 -11.75 24.66 6.01
CA ARG A 231 -11.62 24.08 4.68
C ARG A 231 -10.53 24.79 3.85
N GLN A 232 -10.44 26.10 3.91
CA GLN A 232 -9.41 26.88 3.21
C GLN A 232 -8.00 26.49 3.66
N ARG A 233 -7.79 26.24 4.95
CA ARG A 233 -6.51 25.76 5.45
C ARG A 233 -6.22 24.37 4.95
N LEU A 234 -7.15 23.42 5.07
CA LEU A 234 -6.98 22.06 4.53
C LEU A 234 -6.58 22.08 3.06
N ASP A 235 -7.24 22.91 2.26
CA ASP A 235 -6.95 23.04 0.83
C ASP A 235 -5.55 23.60 0.54
N SER A 236 -5.09 24.54 1.35
CA SER A 236 -3.81 25.22 1.13
C SER A 236 -2.62 24.48 1.74
N LEU A 237 -2.82 23.62 2.71
CA LEU A 237 -1.76 22.95 3.47
C LEU A 237 -1.90 21.42 3.40
N GLU A 238 -2.79 20.83 4.19
CA GLU A 238 -2.84 19.37 4.41
C GLU A 238 -3.11 18.58 3.11
N LEU A 239 -3.97 19.08 2.23
CA LEU A 239 -4.32 18.42 0.95
C LEU A 239 -3.30 18.66 -0.17
N TYR A 240 -2.36 19.59 0.02
CA TYR A 240 -1.38 19.92 -1.03
C TYR A 240 -0.49 18.75 -1.44
N PRO A 241 0.15 17.99 -0.52
CA PRO A 241 0.93 16.82 -0.90
C PRO A 241 0.10 15.76 -1.62
N PHE A 242 -1.14 15.50 -1.19
CA PHE A 242 -2.02 14.52 -1.83
C PHE A 242 -2.36 14.93 -3.27
N ARG A 243 -2.67 16.22 -3.53
CA ARG A 243 -2.88 16.72 -4.89
C ARG A 243 -1.67 16.47 -5.78
N MET A 244 -0.47 16.75 -5.27
CA MET A 244 0.77 16.53 -6.02
C MET A 244 1.02 15.04 -6.32
N LEU A 245 0.76 14.15 -5.37
CA LEU A 245 0.90 12.72 -5.59
C LEU A 245 -0.15 12.17 -6.57
N ILE A 246 -1.39 12.63 -6.49
CA ILE A 246 -2.48 12.28 -7.43
C ILE A 246 -2.12 12.70 -8.85
N GLN A 247 -1.65 13.93 -9.04
CA GLN A 247 -1.17 14.43 -10.34
C GLN A 247 0.00 13.61 -10.87
N ASN A 248 0.88 13.11 -9.99
CA ASN A 248 2.00 12.25 -10.32
C ASN A 248 1.64 10.74 -10.31
N LYS A 249 0.33 10.39 -10.31
CA LYS A 249 -0.18 9.03 -10.50
C LYS A 249 0.25 8.04 -9.40
N VAL A 250 0.20 8.48 -8.14
CA VAL A 250 0.29 7.53 -7.03
C VAL A 250 -0.84 6.48 -7.16
N GLY A 251 -0.50 5.22 -6.93
CA GLY A 251 -1.44 4.12 -7.19
C GLY A 251 -2.43 3.88 -6.07
N ALA A 252 -2.10 4.25 -4.83
CA ALA A 252 -3.01 4.11 -3.70
C ALA A 252 -2.95 5.32 -2.75
N VAL A 253 -4.06 5.54 -2.03
CA VAL A 253 -4.18 6.51 -0.94
C VAL A 253 -4.82 5.80 0.26
N MET A 254 -4.19 5.89 1.43
CA MET A 254 -4.74 5.42 2.70
C MET A 254 -5.48 6.53 3.41
N VAL A 255 -6.72 6.23 3.81
CA VAL A 255 -7.58 7.17 4.53
C VAL A 255 -7.46 6.94 6.03
N GLY A 256 -6.93 7.93 6.74
CA GLY A 256 -6.73 7.87 8.19
C GLY A 256 -8.03 7.91 8.99
N HIS A 257 -7.95 7.54 10.27
CA HIS A 257 -9.06 7.65 11.21
C HIS A 257 -9.01 9.00 11.93
N LEU A 258 -9.53 10.04 11.27
CA LEU A 258 -9.51 11.42 11.76
C LEU A 258 -10.92 12.00 11.77
N PHE A 259 -11.25 12.82 12.75
CA PHE A 259 -12.45 13.66 12.70
C PHE A 259 -12.08 15.05 12.17
N VAL A 260 -12.66 15.43 11.05
CA VAL A 260 -12.38 16.72 10.38
C VAL A 260 -13.72 17.42 10.13
N PRO A 261 -14.21 18.28 11.06
CA PRO A 261 -15.52 18.92 10.95
C PRO A 261 -15.74 19.71 9.66
N ALA A 262 -14.67 20.27 9.10
CA ALA A 262 -14.72 21.02 7.82
C ALA A 262 -14.96 20.12 6.60
N ILE A 263 -14.80 18.81 6.71
CA ILE A 263 -15.10 17.82 5.66
C ILE A 263 -16.44 17.14 5.95
N ASP A 264 -16.60 16.63 7.17
CA ASP A 264 -17.85 16.01 7.59
C ASP A 264 -18.24 16.50 8.98
N SER A 265 -19.35 17.23 9.06
CA SER A 265 -19.84 17.86 10.29
C SER A 265 -20.59 16.91 11.23
N ILE A 266 -20.79 15.64 10.83
CA ILE A 266 -21.39 14.64 11.71
C ILE A 266 -20.38 14.34 12.81
N ALA A 267 -20.78 14.65 14.06
CA ALA A 267 -19.89 14.54 15.21
C ALA A 267 -19.24 13.16 15.33
N ASN A 268 -17.96 13.17 15.62
CA ASN A 268 -17.14 11.97 15.81
C ASN A 268 -17.08 11.00 14.61
N THR A 269 -17.42 11.41 13.39
CA THR A 269 -17.32 10.56 12.20
C THR A 269 -15.89 10.55 11.69
N ALA A 270 -15.23 9.38 11.74
CA ALA A 270 -13.89 9.20 11.19
C ALA A 270 -13.90 9.34 9.67
N THR A 271 -12.90 10.00 9.11
CA THR A 271 -12.75 10.20 7.64
C THR A 271 -12.78 8.89 6.87
N SER A 272 -12.25 7.80 7.43
CA SER A 272 -12.26 6.46 6.84
C SER A 272 -13.66 5.82 6.71
N ILE A 273 -14.65 6.32 7.43
CA ILE A 273 -16.06 5.88 7.32
C ILE A 273 -16.98 7.01 6.82
N SER A 274 -16.41 8.11 6.31
CA SER A 274 -17.14 9.26 5.78
C SER A 274 -17.19 9.26 4.25
N PRO A 275 -18.39 9.13 3.62
CA PRO A 275 -18.53 9.30 2.18
C PRO A 275 -18.14 10.71 1.71
N LYS A 276 -18.26 11.74 2.55
CA LYS A 276 -17.84 13.10 2.21
C LYS A 276 -16.31 13.19 2.07
N ALA A 277 -15.57 12.53 2.96
CA ALA A 277 -14.12 12.50 2.87
C ALA A 277 -13.62 11.71 1.65
N ILE A 278 -14.20 10.54 1.39
CA ILE A 278 -13.71 9.63 0.36
C ILE A 278 -14.33 9.95 -1.00
N LYS A 279 -15.65 9.79 -1.14
CA LYS A 279 -16.31 9.94 -2.45
C LYS A 279 -16.31 11.40 -2.91
N SER A 280 -16.70 12.33 -2.01
CA SER A 280 -16.82 13.74 -2.43
C SER A 280 -15.47 14.41 -2.55
N LEU A 281 -14.62 14.39 -1.51
CA LEU A 281 -13.35 15.10 -1.50
C LEU A 281 -12.26 14.35 -2.29
N LEU A 282 -11.90 13.11 -1.88
CA LEU A 282 -10.77 12.41 -2.49
C LEU A 282 -11.03 12.01 -3.94
N GLN A 283 -12.17 11.33 -4.20
CA GLN A 283 -12.44 10.78 -5.54
C GLN A 283 -12.95 11.84 -6.51
N ASN A 284 -13.97 12.65 -6.12
CA ASN A 284 -14.59 13.57 -7.05
C ASN A 284 -13.82 14.89 -7.16
N GLU A 285 -13.53 15.56 -6.04
CA GLU A 285 -12.92 16.90 -6.07
C GLU A 285 -11.42 16.85 -6.40
N LEU A 286 -10.65 15.94 -5.75
CA LEU A 286 -9.23 15.77 -6.03
C LEU A 286 -8.96 14.87 -7.25
N GLY A 287 -9.98 14.20 -7.77
CA GLY A 287 -9.89 13.38 -8.98
C GLY A 287 -9.07 12.09 -8.81
N PHE A 288 -9.00 11.52 -7.61
CA PHE A 288 -8.26 10.28 -7.37
C PHE A 288 -9.02 9.07 -7.92
N ASP A 289 -8.44 8.40 -8.90
CA ASP A 289 -8.99 7.19 -9.54
C ASP A 289 -8.25 5.89 -9.15
N GLY A 290 -7.20 5.99 -8.33
CA GLY A 290 -6.43 4.85 -7.82
C GLY A 290 -7.16 4.04 -6.73
N LEU A 291 -6.41 3.16 -6.04
CA LEU A 291 -6.94 2.30 -4.99
C LEU A 291 -7.09 3.06 -3.67
N VAL A 292 -8.30 3.17 -3.15
CA VAL A 292 -8.56 3.76 -1.83
C VAL A 292 -8.48 2.66 -0.77
N ILE A 293 -7.62 2.87 0.23
CA ILE A 293 -7.33 1.90 1.29
C ILE A 293 -7.76 2.50 2.64
N SER A 294 -8.44 1.74 3.48
CA SER A 294 -8.68 2.17 4.86
C SER A 294 -7.39 2.08 5.67
N ASP A 295 -7.21 2.93 6.65
CA ASP A 295 -6.27 2.63 7.74
C ASP A 295 -6.73 1.40 8.52
N GLY A 296 -5.97 0.93 9.48
CA GLY A 296 -6.24 -0.31 10.23
C GLY A 296 -7.59 -0.31 10.93
N LEU A 297 -8.53 -1.12 10.47
CA LEU A 297 -9.91 -1.15 11.00
C LEU A 297 -10.03 -1.68 12.43
N ASN A 298 -8.93 -2.22 12.99
CA ASN A 298 -8.83 -2.59 14.40
C ASN A 298 -8.46 -1.42 15.33
N MET A 299 -8.08 -0.25 14.78
CA MET A 299 -7.68 0.92 15.57
C MET A 299 -8.89 1.54 16.27
N LYS A 300 -8.69 2.02 17.53
CA LYS A 300 -9.78 2.56 18.36
C LYS A 300 -10.46 3.77 17.76
N GLY A 301 -9.76 4.56 16.96
CA GLY A 301 -10.32 5.70 16.23
C GLY A 301 -11.52 5.34 15.33
N VAL A 302 -11.71 4.07 14.99
CA VAL A 302 -12.84 3.58 14.19
C VAL A 302 -13.51 2.34 14.77
N ALA A 303 -12.80 1.48 15.51
CA ALA A 303 -13.32 0.22 16.03
C ALA A 303 -14.50 0.35 17.01
N ASN A 304 -14.63 1.52 17.66
CA ASN A 304 -15.70 1.80 18.62
C ASN A 304 -17.05 2.17 17.96
N TYR A 305 -17.11 2.33 16.64
CA TYR A 305 -18.35 2.75 15.95
C TYR A 305 -19.37 1.65 15.76
N ALA A 306 -18.93 0.40 15.71
CA ALA A 306 -19.79 -0.76 15.51
C ALA A 306 -18.99 -2.06 15.80
N SER A 307 -19.62 -3.22 15.61
CA SER A 307 -18.87 -4.49 15.64
C SER A 307 -17.77 -4.52 14.56
N SER A 308 -16.72 -5.28 14.78
CA SER A 308 -15.58 -5.39 13.84
C SER A 308 -16.01 -5.65 12.39
N GLY A 309 -16.96 -6.58 12.17
CA GLY A 309 -17.47 -6.85 10.84
C GLY A 309 -18.28 -5.72 10.23
N GLU A 310 -19.11 -5.02 11.03
CA GLU A 310 -19.91 -3.88 10.57
C GLU A 310 -19.05 -2.66 10.25
N VAL A 311 -17.97 -2.43 10.98
CA VAL A 311 -16.99 -1.37 10.67
C VAL A 311 -16.41 -1.56 9.27
N SER A 312 -16.12 -2.80 8.87
CA SER A 312 -15.69 -3.13 7.50
C SER A 312 -16.72 -2.71 6.45
N ALA A 313 -18.01 -3.00 6.70
CA ALA A 313 -19.08 -2.61 5.79
C ALA A 313 -19.27 -1.09 5.72
N LYS A 314 -19.16 -0.38 6.87
CA LYS A 314 -19.22 1.10 6.91
C LYS A 314 -18.05 1.72 6.13
N ALA A 315 -16.83 1.22 6.33
CA ALA A 315 -15.65 1.70 5.62
C ALA A 315 -15.78 1.47 4.10
N PHE A 316 -16.28 0.30 3.69
CA PHE A 316 -16.52 0.02 2.28
C PHE A 316 -17.64 0.92 1.69
N ALA A 317 -18.76 1.09 2.39
CA ALA A 317 -19.85 1.97 1.98
C ALA A 317 -19.40 3.43 1.82
N ALA A 318 -18.45 3.87 2.64
CA ALA A 318 -17.84 5.19 2.55
C ALA A 318 -16.98 5.37 1.28
N GLY A 319 -16.46 4.28 0.69
CA GLY A 319 -15.70 4.33 -0.56
C GLY A 319 -14.29 3.74 -0.49
N ASN A 320 -13.86 3.15 0.63
CA ASN A 320 -12.63 2.37 0.63
C ASN A 320 -12.80 1.13 -0.25
N GLU A 321 -11.77 0.74 -0.95
CA GLU A 321 -11.79 -0.38 -1.90
C GLU A 321 -10.93 -1.55 -1.41
N LEU A 322 -9.96 -1.28 -0.51
CA LEU A 322 -9.22 -2.29 0.24
C LEU A 322 -9.38 -2.02 1.74
N LEU A 323 -9.83 -3.03 2.46
CA LEU A 323 -10.09 -3.00 3.89
C LEU A 323 -8.91 -3.60 4.63
N LEU A 324 -8.17 -2.74 5.36
CA LEU A 324 -6.92 -3.12 5.99
C LEU A 324 -7.15 -3.57 7.43
N PHE A 325 -6.44 -4.62 7.84
CA PHE A 325 -6.42 -5.12 9.21
C PHE A 325 -7.80 -5.59 9.70
N VAL A 326 -8.48 -6.36 8.85
CA VAL A 326 -9.77 -6.96 9.20
C VAL A 326 -9.55 -8.15 10.14
N GLU A 327 -10.09 -8.08 11.35
CA GLU A 327 -9.94 -9.13 12.36
C GLU A 327 -11.00 -10.23 12.23
N ASP A 328 -12.21 -9.88 11.85
CA ASP A 328 -13.35 -10.80 11.72
C ASP A 328 -13.82 -10.88 10.26
N VAL A 329 -13.16 -11.72 9.50
CA VAL A 329 -13.44 -11.91 8.06
C VAL A 329 -14.85 -12.44 7.80
N PRO A 330 -15.35 -13.48 8.50
CA PRO A 330 -16.71 -13.99 8.30
C PRO A 330 -17.79 -12.91 8.49
N ASN A 331 -17.73 -12.18 9.61
CA ASN A 331 -18.69 -11.13 9.89
C ASN A 331 -18.54 -9.93 8.95
N SER A 332 -17.33 -9.60 8.50
CA SER A 332 -17.13 -8.56 7.49
C SER A 332 -17.81 -8.91 6.16
N ILE A 333 -17.67 -10.15 5.69
CA ILE A 333 -18.37 -10.61 4.49
C ILE A 333 -19.90 -10.58 4.71
N PHE A 334 -20.36 -11.03 5.89
CA PHE A 334 -21.78 -11.00 6.25
C PHE A 334 -22.35 -9.57 6.21
N TRP A 335 -21.72 -8.60 6.89
CA TRP A 335 -22.21 -7.23 6.95
C TRP A 335 -22.14 -6.50 5.62
N ILE A 336 -21.11 -6.72 4.79
CA ILE A 336 -21.07 -6.16 3.43
C ILE A 336 -22.24 -6.67 2.59
N LYS A 337 -22.63 -7.95 2.74
CA LYS A 337 -23.81 -8.50 2.07
C LYS A 337 -25.12 -7.92 2.61
N GLU A 338 -25.24 -7.72 3.91
CA GLU A 338 -26.41 -7.07 4.51
C GLU A 338 -26.54 -5.60 4.02
N TYR A 339 -25.44 -4.87 3.90
CA TYR A 339 -25.43 -3.51 3.34
C TYR A 339 -25.78 -3.50 1.84
N LEU A 340 -25.37 -4.53 1.10
CA LEU A 340 -25.80 -4.71 -0.30
C LEU A 340 -27.32 -4.94 -0.39
N LYS A 341 -27.87 -5.83 0.45
CA LYS A 341 -29.32 -6.11 0.48
C LYS A 341 -30.16 -4.89 0.87
N SER A 342 -29.65 -4.07 1.78
CA SER A 342 -30.33 -2.82 2.22
C SER A 342 -30.13 -1.65 1.24
N GLY A 343 -29.33 -1.80 0.20
CA GLY A 343 -29.03 -0.75 -0.77
C GLY A 343 -28.02 0.32 -0.31
N LEU A 344 -27.40 0.15 0.86
CA LEU A 344 -26.33 1.03 1.35
C LEU A 344 -25.02 0.86 0.54
N ILE A 345 -24.83 -0.30 -0.05
CA ILE A 345 -23.76 -0.63 -1.00
C ILE A 345 -24.41 -1.10 -2.30
N LYS A 346 -23.82 -0.75 -3.45
CA LYS A 346 -24.26 -1.24 -4.75
C LYS A 346 -23.36 -2.39 -5.23
N GLN A 347 -23.91 -3.29 -6.05
CA GLN A 347 -23.14 -4.38 -6.65
C GLN A 347 -21.96 -3.85 -7.47
N GLU A 348 -22.20 -2.75 -8.20
CA GLU A 348 -21.18 -2.11 -9.03
C GLU A 348 -19.98 -1.61 -8.20
N ASP A 349 -20.19 -1.25 -6.92
CA ASP A 349 -19.10 -0.84 -6.01
C ASP A 349 -18.21 -2.03 -5.65
N ILE A 350 -18.80 -3.20 -5.36
CA ILE A 350 -18.08 -4.45 -5.08
C ILE A 350 -17.31 -4.89 -6.32
N ASP A 351 -17.96 -4.89 -7.48
CA ASP A 351 -17.37 -5.34 -8.74
C ASP A 351 -16.21 -4.43 -9.15
N ARG A 352 -16.36 -3.11 -9.00
CA ARG A 352 -15.31 -2.12 -9.28
C ARG A 352 -14.11 -2.32 -8.35
N ALA A 353 -14.32 -2.42 -7.04
CA ALA A 353 -13.26 -2.60 -6.06
C ALA A 353 -12.50 -3.92 -6.30
N CYS A 354 -13.23 -5.02 -6.50
CA CYS A 354 -12.63 -6.31 -6.83
C CYS A 354 -11.77 -6.23 -8.10
N ARG A 355 -12.26 -5.62 -9.17
CA ARG A 355 -11.50 -5.42 -10.42
C ARG A 355 -10.25 -4.56 -10.20
N LYS A 356 -10.29 -3.52 -9.35
CA LYS A 356 -9.10 -2.73 -8.99
C LYS A 356 -8.06 -3.59 -8.28
N ILE A 357 -8.45 -4.41 -7.31
CA ILE A 357 -7.53 -5.33 -6.62
C ILE A 357 -6.89 -6.31 -7.62
N LEU A 358 -7.69 -6.89 -8.52
CA LEU A 358 -7.17 -7.78 -9.57
C LEU A 358 -6.22 -7.05 -10.53
N THR A 359 -6.50 -5.77 -10.83
CA THR A 359 -5.63 -4.91 -11.63
C THR A 359 -4.27 -4.71 -10.96
N VAL A 360 -4.25 -4.43 -9.65
CA VAL A 360 -3.00 -4.33 -8.88
C VAL A 360 -2.24 -5.65 -8.91
N LYS A 361 -2.92 -6.78 -8.65
CA LYS A 361 -2.30 -8.11 -8.71
C LYS A 361 -1.66 -8.39 -10.07
N TYR A 362 -2.37 -8.09 -11.14
CA TYR A 362 -1.85 -8.25 -12.50
C TYR A 362 -0.67 -7.31 -12.78
N TRP A 363 -0.80 -6.02 -12.45
CA TRP A 363 0.26 -5.02 -12.63
C TRP A 363 1.52 -5.39 -11.87
N ALA A 364 1.40 -5.90 -10.64
CA ALA A 364 2.51 -6.38 -9.82
C ALA A 364 3.07 -7.74 -10.25
N GLY A 365 2.54 -8.36 -11.31
CA GLY A 365 3.04 -9.62 -11.87
C GLY A 365 2.53 -10.89 -11.19
N LEU A 366 1.55 -10.79 -10.29
CA LEU A 366 1.02 -11.95 -9.55
C LEU A 366 0.27 -12.96 -10.45
N ASN A 367 -0.14 -12.56 -11.65
CA ASN A 367 -0.67 -13.50 -12.66
C ASN A 367 0.37 -14.55 -13.12
N LYS A 368 1.64 -14.33 -12.80
CA LYS A 368 2.78 -15.24 -13.03
C LYS A 368 3.56 -15.44 -11.72
N TYR A 369 2.84 -15.63 -10.63
CA TYR A 369 3.42 -15.77 -9.31
C TYR A 369 4.54 -16.84 -9.28
N LYS A 370 5.62 -16.51 -8.59
CA LYS A 370 6.72 -17.43 -8.27
C LYS A 370 6.97 -17.38 -6.76
N PRO A 371 7.21 -18.53 -6.13
CA PRO A 371 7.61 -18.56 -4.73
C PRO A 371 8.88 -17.74 -4.47
N VAL A 372 8.98 -17.16 -3.29
CA VAL A 372 10.19 -16.47 -2.82
C VAL A 372 11.29 -17.51 -2.60
N ALA A 373 12.45 -17.31 -3.25
CA ALA A 373 13.64 -18.10 -2.97
C ALA A 373 14.12 -17.84 -1.53
N LEU A 374 14.37 -18.91 -0.76
CA LEU A 374 14.74 -18.79 0.66
C LEU A 374 16.27 -18.69 0.86
N GLU A 375 17.02 -19.07 -0.14
CA GLU A 375 18.49 -19.02 -0.15
C GLU A 375 18.96 -17.57 -0.20
N ASN A 376 20.04 -17.24 0.48
CA ASN A 376 20.74 -15.94 0.47
C ASN A 376 19.85 -14.73 0.78
N LEU A 377 18.74 -14.91 1.51
CA LEU A 377 17.80 -13.81 1.82
C LEU A 377 18.48 -12.67 2.60
N TYR A 378 19.33 -13.02 3.55
CA TYR A 378 20.01 -12.04 4.37
C TYR A 378 21.04 -11.24 3.53
N GLU A 379 21.84 -11.93 2.77
CA GLU A 379 22.90 -11.37 1.94
C GLU A 379 22.33 -10.46 0.84
N ASP A 380 21.24 -10.89 0.19
CA ASP A 380 20.59 -10.14 -0.87
C ASP A 380 19.95 -8.84 -0.35
N LEU A 381 19.44 -8.84 0.88
CA LEU A 381 18.85 -7.66 1.52
C LEU A 381 19.91 -6.71 2.09
N ASN A 382 21.06 -7.24 2.56
CA ASN A 382 22.12 -6.47 3.21
C ASN A 382 23.34 -6.28 2.27
N CYS A 383 23.09 -5.93 1.02
CA CYS A 383 24.18 -5.73 0.04
C CYS A 383 24.90 -4.39 0.23
N CYS A 384 26.12 -4.29 -0.28
CA CYS A 384 26.97 -3.11 -0.12
C CYS A 384 26.39 -1.86 -0.82
N GLU A 385 25.64 -2.02 -1.90
CA GLU A 385 24.97 -0.92 -2.60
C GLU A 385 23.92 -0.24 -1.71
N THR A 386 23.15 -1.02 -0.94
CA THR A 386 22.21 -0.51 0.04
C THR A 386 22.92 0.31 1.13
N GLU A 387 24.02 -0.21 1.69
CA GLU A 387 24.81 0.51 2.70
C GLU A 387 25.39 1.81 2.17
N LEU A 388 25.91 1.81 0.94
CA LEU A 388 26.43 3.02 0.30
C LEU A 388 25.35 4.08 0.08
N LEU A 389 24.15 3.66 -0.31
CA LEU A 389 23.02 4.58 -0.46
C LEU A 389 22.62 5.19 0.89
N ILE A 390 22.51 4.37 1.95
CA ILE A 390 22.21 4.84 3.32
C ILE A 390 23.27 5.85 3.78
N LYS A 391 24.55 5.55 3.66
CA LYS A 391 25.65 6.47 4.01
C LYS A 391 25.54 7.79 3.27
N LYS A 392 25.25 7.75 1.96
CA LYS A 392 25.11 8.94 1.14
C LYS A 392 23.92 9.82 1.57
N ILE A 393 22.79 9.22 1.95
CA ILE A 393 21.63 9.96 2.45
C ILE A 393 21.98 10.64 3.79
N VAL A 394 22.56 9.89 4.74
CA VAL A 394 22.92 10.41 6.07
C VAL A 394 23.97 11.53 6.00
N GLN A 395 24.93 11.46 5.08
CA GLN A 395 25.96 12.49 4.91
C GLN A 395 25.40 13.81 4.35
N LYS A 396 24.24 13.77 3.73
CA LYS A 396 23.64 14.94 3.08
C LYS A 396 22.54 15.58 3.94
N GLY A 397 21.81 14.82 4.76
CA GLY A 397 20.80 15.30 5.71
C GLY A 397 21.35 15.54 7.08
#